data_a993ee8bd6fc36808510b8977567884d
#
_entry.id   a993ee8bd6fc36808510b8977567884d
#
_cell.length_a   1.000
_cell.length_b   1.000
_cell.length_c   1.000
_cell.angle_alpha   90.00
_cell.angle_beta   90.00
_cell.angle_gamma   90.00
#
_symmetry.space_group_name_H-M   'P 1'
#
loop_
_entity.id
_entity.type
_entity.pdbx_description
1 polymer ?
#
loop_
_entity_poly.entity_id
_entity_poly.type
_entity_poly.pdbx_seq_one_letter_code
_entity_poly.pdbx_strand_id
1 'polypeptide(L)'
;MKKNQVVQGVKLKGADKVARIPIKVVPSTSVKRKPSWIRAKAPTGDLVRQLKARLRENSLYTVCEEASCPNLGECFSKGTATFMIMGDICTRRGPVCDVANGRTNPLDEGEPAALADAIREMGLRYV
;
A
#
# COMPACT_ATOMS: atom_id res chain seq x y z
N MET A 1 -8.52 11.85 31.85
CA MET A 1 -7.85 12.21 30.62
C MET A 1 -8.77 11.83 29.45
N LYS A 2 -9.29 12.80 28.73
CA LYS A 2 -10.08 12.54 27.52
C LYS A 2 -9.11 11.97 26.45
N LYS A 3 -9.27 10.70 26.10
CA LYS A 3 -8.60 10.13 24.93
C LYS A 3 -9.02 10.98 23.73
N ASN A 4 -8.10 11.74 23.15
CA ASN A 4 -8.33 12.39 21.87
C ASN A 4 -8.60 11.29 20.85
N GLN A 5 -9.87 11.02 20.57
CA GLN A 5 -10.24 10.20 19.43
C GLN A 5 -9.80 10.95 18.17
N VAL A 6 -8.72 10.47 17.58
CA VAL A 6 -8.30 10.97 16.27
C VAL A 6 -9.34 10.48 15.27
N VAL A 7 -10.15 11.41 14.79
CA VAL A 7 -11.11 11.11 13.72
C VAL A 7 -10.30 10.82 12.46
N GLN A 8 -10.39 9.60 11.97
CA GLN A 8 -9.78 9.24 10.69
C GLN A 8 -10.31 10.16 9.59
N GLY A 9 -9.39 10.73 8.81
CA GLY A 9 -9.76 11.46 7.60
C GLY A 9 -10.35 10.52 6.55
N VAL A 10 -11.10 11.08 5.61
CA VAL A 10 -11.66 10.30 4.49
C VAL A 10 -10.53 9.74 3.64
N LYS A 11 -10.52 8.42 3.45
CA LYS A 11 -9.58 7.73 2.55
C LYS A 11 -9.94 8.07 1.11
N LEU A 12 -9.07 8.82 0.44
CA LEU A 12 -9.26 9.22 -0.96
C LEU A 12 -8.37 8.39 -1.88
N LYS A 13 -8.97 7.76 -2.88
CA LYS A 13 -8.29 6.97 -3.90
C LYS A 13 -8.89 7.24 -5.29
N GLY A 14 -8.13 6.99 -6.35
CA GLY A 14 -8.61 7.15 -7.72
C GLY A 14 -9.04 8.58 -8.06
N ALA A 15 -10.21 8.73 -8.66
CA ALA A 15 -10.75 10.00 -9.12
C ALA A 15 -10.90 11.05 -8.02
N ASP A 16 -11.34 10.64 -6.82
CA ASP A 16 -11.52 11.54 -5.68
C ASP A 16 -10.19 12.12 -5.20
N LYS A 17 -9.12 11.31 -5.24
CA LYS A 17 -7.77 11.78 -4.94
C LYS A 17 -7.28 12.77 -5.98
N VAL A 18 -7.44 12.45 -7.26
CA VAL A 18 -7.01 13.30 -8.39
C VAL A 18 -7.74 14.64 -8.39
N ALA A 19 -9.04 14.68 -8.08
CA ALA A 19 -9.83 15.90 -8.03
C ALA A 19 -9.30 16.93 -7.02
N ARG A 20 -8.56 16.49 -6.00
CA ARG A 20 -7.97 17.36 -4.96
C ARG A 20 -6.52 17.76 -5.20
N ILE A 21 -5.92 17.28 -6.28
CA ILE A 21 -4.55 17.65 -6.66
C ILE A 21 -4.58 19.01 -7.36
N PRO A 22 -3.72 19.99 -6.98
CA PRO A 22 -3.72 21.31 -7.60
C PRO A 22 -3.28 21.31 -9.07
N ILE A 23 -2.67 20.22 -9.53
CA ILE A 23 -2.27 20.06 -10.93
C ILE A 23 -3.47 19.58 -11.74
N LYS A 24 -3.84 20.34 -12.76
CA LYS A 24 -4.94 19.96 -13.65
C LYS A 24 -4.55 18.72 -14.47
N VAL A 25 -5.16 17.59 -14.15
CA VAL A 25 -5.04 16.37 -14.94
C VAL A 25 -6.14 16.38 -16.00
N VAL A 26 -5.75 16.41 -17.27
CA VAL A 26 -6.68 16.26 -18.39
C VAL A 26 -6.71 14.76 -18.74
N PRO A 27 -7.79 14.03 -18.45
CA PRO A 27 -7.87 12.63 -18.82
C PRO A 27 -7.84 12.50 -20.35
N SER A 28 -7.03 11.58 -20.87
CA SER A 28 -7.06 11.28 -22.28
C SER A 28 -8.39 10.60 -22.64
N THR A 29 -9.02 11.04 -23.70
CA THR A 29 -10.29 10.49 -24.19
C THR A 29 -10.16 9.07 -24.75
N SER A 30 -8.93 8.63 -25.05
CA SER A 30 -8.64 7.28 -25.51
C SER A 30 -7.57 6.62 -24.64
N VAL A 31 -7.90 5.48 -24.03
CA VAL A 31 -6.92 4.64 -23.33
C VAL A 31 -6.12 3.86 -24.37
N LYS A 32 -4.86 4.26 -24.61
CA LYS A 32 -3.97 3.51 -25.48
C LYS A 32 -3.66 2.13 -24.89
N ARG A 33 -3.70 1.11 -25.74
CA ARG A 33 -3.31 -0.24 -25.33
C ARG A 33 -1.82 -0.27 -24.96
N LYS A 34 -1.49 -0.90 -23.84
CA LYS A 34 -0.09 -1.06 -23.42
C LYS A 34 0.67 -1.92 -24.45
N PRO A 35 1.94 -1.61 -24.75
CA PRO A 35 2.77 -2.47 -25.60
C PRO A 35 2.80 -3.91 -25.09
N SER A 36 2.89 -4.87 -26.00
CA SER A 36 2.80 -6.31 -25.67
C SER A 36 3.94 -6.80 -24.76
N TRP A 37 5.06 -6.10 -24.72
CA TRP A 37 6.21 -6.43 -23.87
C TRP A 37 6.03 -5.97 -22.41
N ILE A 38 5.09 -5.05 -22.13
CA ILE A 38 4.76 -4.67 -20.76
C ILE A 38 3.85 -5.74 -20.17
N ARG A 39 4.46 -6.66 -19.44
CA ARG A 39 3.74 -7.73 -18.74
C ARG A 39 4.23 -7.84 -17.30
N ALA A 40 3.30 -7.98 -16.36
CA ALA A 40 3.59 -8.34 -14.99
C ALA A 40 3.06 -9.75 -14.70
N LYS A 41 3.78 -10.51 -13.89
CA LYS A 41 3.28 -11.81 -13.40
C LYS A 41 2.12 -11.57 -12.43
N ALA A 42 1.04 -12.31 -12.63
CA ALA A 42 -0.08 -12.25 -11.69
C ALA A 42 0.36 -12.71 -10.28
N PRO A 43 -0.04 -12.02 -9.21
CA PRO A 43 0.35 -12.35 -7.83
C PRO A 43 -0.51 -13.51 -7.27
N THR A 44 -0.45 -14.67 -7.94
CA THR A 44 -1.32 -15.83 -7.64
C THR A 44 -0.61 -16.96 -6.90
N GLY A 45 0.70 -16.84 -6.66
CA GLY A 45 1.47 -17.87 -5.96
C GLY A 45 1.03 -18.09 -4.51
N ASP A 46 1.22 -19.32 -4.01
CA ASP A 46 0.86 -19.67 -2.62
C ASP A 46 1.60 -18.81 -1.59
N LEU A 47 2.86 -18.52 -1.82
CA LEU A 47 3.66 -17.65 -0.96
C LEU A 47 3.05 -16.23 -0.88
N VAL A 48 2.60 -15.70 -2.02
CA VAL A 48 1.95 -14.39 -2.06
C VAL A 48 0.65 -14.39 -1.25
N ARG A 49 -0.14 -15.46 -1.37
CA ARG A 49 -1.39 -15.60 -0.59
C ARG A 49 -1.10 -15.69 0.91
N GLN A 50 -0.09 -16.48 1.30
CA GLN A 50 0.32 -16.61 2.70
C GLN A 50 0.81 -15.28 3.27
N LEU A 51 1.65 -14.55 2.54
CA LEU A 51 2.12 -13.22 2.96
C LEU A 51 0.95 -12.24 3.15
N LYS A 52 0.01 -12.20 2.21
CA LYS A 52 -1.19 -11.35 2.34
C LYS A 52 -2.03 -11.71 3.55
N ALA A 53 -2.22 -13.01 3.83
CA ALA A 53 -2.96 -13.46 5.01
C ALA A 53 -2.26 -13.00 6.31
N ARG A 54 -0.96 -13.17 6.40
CA ARG A 54 -0.17 -12.72 7.56
C ARG A 54 -0.21 -11.21 7.77
N LEU A 55 -0.16 -10.44 6.69
CA LEU A 55 -0.32 -8.98 6.76
C LEU A 55 -1.66 -8.59 7.37
N ARG A 56 -2.75 -9.26 6.98
CA ARG A 56 -4.09 -9.02 7.53
C ARG A 56 -4.20 -9.41 9.01
N GLU A 57 -3.68 -10.57 9.38
CA GLU A 57 -3.68 -11.07 10.75
C GLU A 57 -2.95 -10.12 11.71
N ASN A 58 -1.88 -9.49 11.26
CA ASN A 58 -1.08 -8.57 12.05
C ASN A 58 -1.46 -7.09 11.86
N SER A 59 -2.51 -6.79 11.11
CA SER A 59 -2.95 -5.41 10.79
C SER A 59 -1.80 -4.56 10.22
N LEU A 60 -0.97 -5.17 9.38
CA LEU A 60 0.15 -4.53 8.70
C LEU A 60 -0.18 -4.19 7.26
N TYR A 61 0.40 -3.12 6.76
CA TYR A 61 0.14 -2.59 5.43
C TYR A 61 1.44 -2.49 4.64
N THR A 62 1.37 -2.79 3.34
CA THR A 62 2.50 -2.64 2.42
C THR A 62 2.16 -1.64 1.33
N VAL A 63 3.13 -0.83 0.95
CA VAL A 63 2.98 0.04 -0.22
C VAL A 63 2.78 -0.79 -1.50
N CYS A 64 3.29 -2.02 -1.52
CA CYS A 64 3.14 -2.94 -2.64
C CYS A 64 1.67 -3.24 -2.95
N GLU A 65 0.83 -3.39 -1.92
CA GLU A 65 -0.61 -3.59 -2.07
C GLU A 65 -1.35 -2.26 -2.26
N GLU A 66 -1.06 -1.27 -1.42
CA GLU A 66 -1.78 0.00 -1.41
C GLU A 66 -1.53 0.84 -2.67
N ALA A 67 -0.35 0.76 -3.25
CA ALA A 67 -0.01 1.41 -4.51
C ALA A 67 -0.37 0.58 -5.75
N SER A 68 -1.00 -0.58 -5.59
CA SER A 68 -1.32 -1.50 -6.70
C SER A 68 -0.08 -1.83 -7.56
N CYS A 69 1.05 -2.11 -6.89
CA CYS A 69 2.33 -2.31 -7.55
C CYS A 69 2.31 -3.55 -8.46
N PRO A 70 2.66 -3.42 -9.75
CA PRO A 70 2.65 -4.56 -10.68
C PRO A 70 3.72 -5.61 -10.38
N ASN A 71 4.74 -5.26 -9.60
CA ASN A 71 5.85 -6.15 -9.23
C ASN A 71 5.60 -6.90 -7.91
N LEU A 72 4.45 -6.72 -7.28
CA LEU A 72 4.13 -7.32 -5.98
C LEU A 72 4.37 -8.83 -5.97
N GLY A 73 3.90 -9.54 -6.99
CA GLY A 73 4.05 -11.00 -7.07
C GLY A 73 5.51 -11.44 -7.10
N GLU A 74 6.36 -10.74 -7.82
CA GLU A 74 7.80 -11.02 -7.90
C GLU A 74 8.51 -10.67 -6.59
N CYS A 75 8.26 -9.48 -6.04
CA CYS A 75 8.89 -9.03 -4.80
C CYS A 75 8.53 -9.95 -3.63
N PHE A 76 7.26 -10.26 -3.45
CA PHE A 76 6.80 -11.14 -2.38
C PHE A 76 7.38 -12.55 -2.53
N SER A 77 7.45 -13.08 -3.75
CA SER A 77 8.06 -14.40 -4.01
C SER A 77 9.55 -14.44 -3.68
N LYS A 78 10.23 -13.30 -3.74
CA LYS A 78 11.66 -13.17 -3.39
C LYS A 78 11.89 -12.80 -1.92
N GLY A 79 10.86 -12.66 -1.13
CA GLY A 79 10.93 -12.25 0.28
C GLY A 79 11.26 -10.77 0.45
N THR A 80 10.77 -9.92 -0.46
CA THR A 80 10.91 -8.47 -0.39
C THR A 80 9.55 -7.82 -0.21
N ALA A 81 9.42 -6.94 0.77
CA ALA A 81 8.21 -6.16 0.99
C ALA A 81 8.57 -4.77 1.56
N THR A 82 7.80 -3.76 1.19
CA THR A 82 7.94 -2.41 1.73
C THR A 82 6.71 -2.07 2.56
N PHE A 83 6.89 -1.87 3.85
CA PHE A 83 5.80 -1.60 4.77
C PHE A 83 5.47 -0.12 4.87
N MET A 84 4.19 0.15 5.12
CA MET A 84 3.71 1.45 5.54
C MET A 84 3.53 1.44 7.05
N ILE A 85 4.03 2.44 7.72
CA ILE A 85 3.80 2.65 9.15
C ILE A 85 2.63 3.62 9.35
N MET A 86 1.94 3.52 10.48
CA MET A 86 0.77 4.36 10.82
C MET A 86 -0.44 4.13 9.88
N GLY A 87 -0.59 2.92 9.38
CA GLY A 87 -1.75 2.51 8.58
C GLY A 87 -1.53 2.55 7.07
N ASP A 88 -2.63 2.58 6.34
CA ASP A 88 -2.69 2.40 4.88
C ASP A 88 -2.92 3.72 4.11
N ILE A 89 -2.81 4.86 4.79
CA ILE A 89 -3.11 6.18 4.24
C ILE A 89 -1.85 7.04 4.26
N CYS A 90 -1.56 7.72 3.14
CA CYS A 90 -0.46 8.67 3.02
C CYS A 90 -0.98 10.11 3.17
N THR A 91 -0.21 10.97 3.83
CA THR A 91 -0.54 12.40 3.96
C THR A 91 -0.19 13.22 2.72
N ARG A 92 0.63 12.68 1.82
CA ARG A 92 1.07 13.36 0.61
C ARG A 92 0.21 13.00 -0.60
N ARG A 93 0.01 14.00 -1.48
CA ARG A 93 -0.83 13.89 -2.69
C ARG A 93 0.03 13.78 -3.93
N GLY A 94 0.73 12.66 -4.09
CA GLY A 94 1.49 12.41 -5.32
C GLY A 94 0.56 12.18 -6.52
N PRO A 95 0.72 12.90 -7.64
CA PRO A 95 -0.19 12.78 -8.79
C PRO A 95 -0.12 11.42 -9.49
N VAL A 96 1.01 10.75 -9.39
CA VAL A 96 1.24 9.42 -10.01
C VAL A 96 1.20 8.26 -9.00
N CYS A 97 1.02 8.56 -7.71
CA CYS A 97 1.01 7.56 -6.65
C CYS A 97 -0.42 7.08 -6.39
N ASP A 98 -0.65 5.76 -6.41
CA ASP A 98 -1.96 5.15 -6.19
C ASP A 98 -2.30 4.91 -4.71
N VAL A 99 -1.38 5.17 -3.79
CA VAL A 99 -1.65 5.08 -2.35
C VAL A 99 -2.73 6.10 -1.96
N ALA A 100 -3.69 5.66 -1.17
CA ALA A 100 -4.78 6.52 -0.70
C ALA A 100 -4.25 7.71 0.11
N ASN A 101 -4.87 8.87 -0.06
CA ASN A 101 -4.52 10.09 0.64
C ASN A 101 -5.51 10.38 1.77
N GLY A 102 -5.01 10.93 2.87
CA GLY A 102 -5.82 11.30 4.01
C GLY A 102 -4.97 11.52 5.26
N ARG A 103 -5.60 11.37 6.41
CA ARG A 103 -4.92 11.43 7.69
C ARG A 103 -4.49 10.01 8.10
N THR A 104 -3.24 9.86 8.50
CA THR A 104 -2.70 8.59 9.03
C THR A 104 -3.36 8.21 10.36
N ASN A 105 -3.23 6.94 10.73
CA ASN A 105 -3.58 6.49 12.06
C ASN A 105 -2.65 7.12 13.10
N PRO A 106 -3.08 7.23 14.37
CA PRO A 106 -2.19 7.61 15.46
C PRO A 106 -1.04 6.59 15.59
N LEU A 107 0.05 7.02 16.21
CA LEU A 107 1.15 6.12 16.54
C LEU A 107 0.66 4.96 17.43
N ASP A 108 1.03 3.75 17.05
CA ASP A 108 0.84 2.54 17.82
C ASP A 108 2.21 2.08 18.33
N GLU A 109 2.42 2.13 19.64
CA GLU A 109 3.68 1.71 20.26
C GLU A 109 3.99 0.22 20.06
N GLY A 110 2.97 -0.60 19.80
CA GLY A 110 3.11 -2.02 19.50
C GLY A 110 3.50 -2.32 18.05
N GLU A 111 3.32 -1.38 17.12
CA GLU A 111 3.55 -1.59 15.69
C GLU A 111 4.98 -2.03 15.36
N PRO A 112 6.05 -1.44 15.94
CA PRO A 112 7.42 -1.87 15.64
C PRO A 112 7.70 -3.32 16.03
N ALA A 113 7.19 -3.77 17.16
CA ALA A 113 7.35 -5.15 17.62
C ALA A 113 6.57 -6.12 16.72
N ALA A 114 5.30 -5.80 16.42
CA ALA A 114 4.47 -6.59 15.52
C ALA A 114 5.08 -6.69 14.11
N LEU A 115 5.66 -5.60 13.62
CA LEU A 115 6.35 -5.56 12.34
C LEU A 115 7.61 -6.47 12.35
N ALA A 116 8.43 -6.39 13.40
CA ALA A 116 9.63 -7.22 13.52
C ALA A 116 9.28 -8.72 13.57
N ASP A 117 8.24 -9.08 14.31
CA ASP A 117 7.77 -10.46 14.41
C ASP A 117 7.21 -10.95 13.06
N ALA A 118 6.42 -10.15 12.39
CA ALA A 118 5.89 -10.47 11.08
C ALA A 118 6.99 -10.67 10.03
N ILE A 119 8.02 -9.81 10.01
CA ILE A 119 9.18 -9.95 9.12
C ILE A 119 9.88 -11.29 9.34
N ARG A 120 10.05 -11.67 10.60
CA ARG A 120 10.69 -12.93 10.99
C ARG A 120 9.85 -14.15 10.59
N GLU A 121 8.56 -14.13 10.92
CA GLU A 121 7.62 -15.20 10.58
C GLU A 121 7.44 -15.39 9.07
N MET A 122 7.41 -14.31 8.33
CA MET A 122 7.29 -14.34 6.87
C MET A 122 8.60 -14.67 6.15
N GLY A 123 9.70 -14.75 6.88
CA GLY A 123 11.01 -15.04 6.31
C GLY A 123 11.47 -14.00 5.29
N LEU A 124 11.13 -12.73 5.50
CA LEU A 124 11.51 -11.67 4.58
C LEU A 124 13.02 -11.44 4.63
N ARG A 125 13.60 -11.24 3.46
CA ARG A 125 15.04 -11.06 3.28
C ARG A 125 15.41 -9.59 3.12
N TYR A 126 14.46 -8.78 2.67
CA TYR A 126 14.62 -7.33 2.48
C TYR A 126 13.29 -6.60 2.75
N VAL A 127 13.35 -5.56 3.55
CA VAL A 127 12.20 -4.73 3.93
C VAL A 127 12.54 -3.25 3.86
#